data_fbed2655ef1c3cbea34aee77de8f17bf
#
_entry.id   fbed2655ef1c3cbea34aee77de8f17bf
#
_cell.length_a   1.000
_cell.length_b   1.000
_cell.length_c   1.000
_cell.angle_alpha   90.00
_cell.angle_beta   90.00
_cell.angle_gamma   90.00
#
_symmetry.space_group_name_H-M   'P 1'
#
loop_
_entity.id
_entity.type
_entity.pdbx_description
1 polymer ?
#
loop_
_entity_poly.entity_id
_entity_poly.type
_entity_poly.pdbx_seq_one_letter_code
_entity_poly.pdbx_strand_id
1 'polypeptide(L)'
;MATRNIGIVIDGATGRLGTTQHLRSLMTIRSEGGLLLASGDRLIPEPVLMGRDPAKLAVLAAANGDLKWSTDRDACLADPAIAIYFDANATGGRPVRAGAAVAAGKHVYLEKPIAETLEDALDLARRAERAGVKSGVVQDKLFLPGLTKLRKLYDTDFFGRILSVRLDFGWWVFDGTPYPAQRPSWNYRKATGGGLVLDMFAHWRYIFDRLLGEIKSVSCRHMTAPPECRRRVPAASDRRWCSAACIGCGPNWSPRSSF
;
A
#
# COMPACT_ATOMS: atom_id res chain seq x y z
N MET A 1 15.86 30.39 -1.96
CA MET A 1 15.58 29.03 -1.46
C MET A 1 14.91 29.18 -0.10
N ALA A 2 13.64 28.90 0.01
CA ALA A 2 12.90 28.95 1.26
C ALA A 2 12.81 27.54 1.87
N THR A 3 12.86 27.44 3.21
CA THR A 3 12.56 26.22 3.92
C THR A 3 11.20 26.37 4.57
N ARG A 4 10.30 25.40 4.33
CA ARG A 4 8.95 25.40 4.87
C ARG A 4 8.66 24.07 5.56
N ASN A 5 8.07 24.13 6.73
CA ASN A 5 7.56 22.97 7.43
C ASN A 5 6.19 22.59 6.86
N ILE A 6 5.92 21.31 6.75
CA ILE A 6 4.64 20.78 6.30
C ILE A 6 4.09 19.77 7.31
N GLY A 7 2.98 20.11 7.98
CA GLY A 7 2.32 19.24 8.93
C GLY A 7 1.67 18.04 8.23
N ILE A 8 1.97 16.83 8.72
CA ILE A 8 1.46 15.57 8.20
C ILE A 8 0.91 14.75 9.34
N VAL A 9 -0.41 14.62 9.44
CA VAL A 9 -1.00 13.70 10.41
C VAL A 9 -0.99 12.27 9.87
N ILE A 10 -0.40 11.33 10.64
CA ILE A 10 -0.38 9.91 10.32
C ILE A 10 -1.48 9.23 11.15
N ASP A 11 -2.62 8.94 10.55
CA ASP A 11 -3.71 8.20 11.19
C ASP A 11 -3.42 6.70 11.12
N GLY A 12 -3.36 6.05 12.27
CA GLY A 12 -2.88 4.68 12.42
C GLY A 12 -1.36 4.60 12.67
N ALA A 13 -0.76 5.66 13.22
CA ALA A 13 0.67 5.76 13.48
C ALA A 13 1.25 4.60 14.31
N THR A 14 0.49 4.05 15.26
CA THR A 14 0.91 2.91 16.09
C THR A 14 0.75 1.55 15.42
N GLY A 15 0.20 1.52 14.21
CA GLY A 15 0.11 0.31 13.38
C GLY A 15 1.47 -0.04 12.77
N ARG A 16 1.63 -1.32 12.36
CA ARG A 16 2.90 -1.81 11.79
C ARG A 16 3.41 -0.93 10.63
N LEU A 17 2.57 -0.62 9.65
CA LEU A 17 2.98 0.22 8.51
C LEU A 17 3.23 1.66 8.95
N GLY A 18 2.34 2.22 9.78
CA GLY A 18 2.50 3.57 10.31
C GLY A 18 3.84 3.78 10.99
N THR A 19 4.22 2.87 11.90
CA THR A 19 5.46 2.96 12.67
C THR A 19 6.70 2.62 11.83
N THR A 20 6.71 1.42 11.20
CA THR A 20 7.95 0.86 10.63
C THR A 20 8.28 1.35 9.24
N GLN A 21 7.32 1.92 8.53
CA GLN A 21 7.51 2.42 7.16
C GLN A 21 7.27 3.92 7.08
N HIS A 22 6.05 4.39 7.33
CA HIS A 22 5.68 5.77 7.00
C HIS A 22 6.33 6.79 7.93
N LEU A 23 6.22 6.60 9.24
CA LEU A 23 6.89 7.48 10.20
C LEU A 23 8.40 7.47 10.00
N ARG A 24 8.99 6.28 9.88
CA ARG A 24 10.43 6.13 9.64
C ARG A 24 10.87 6.90 8.39
N SER A 25 10.14 6.77 7.28
CA SER A 25 10.48 7.48 6.03
C SER A 25 10.40 9.00 6.19
N LEU A 26 9.36 9.51 6.86
CA LEU A 26 9.24 10.95 7.11
C LEU A 26 10.34 11.47 8.03
N MET A 27 10.72 10.70 9.06
CA MET A 27 11.83 11.06 9.96
C MET A 27 13.18 11.02 9.23
N THR A 28 13.39 10.09 8.30
CA THR A 28 14.58 10.07 7.44
C THR A 28 14.64 11.33 6.57
N ILE A 29 13.57 11.67 5.85
CA ILE A 29 13.52 12.90 5.05
C ILE A 29 13.79 14.12 5.91
N ARG A 30 13.25 14.18 7.13
CA ARG A 30 13.49 15.26 8.07
C ARG A 30 14.96 15.36 8.49
N SER A 31 15.60 14.24 8.84
CA SER A 31 16.99 14.18 9.26
C SER A 31 17.98 14.53 8.14
N GLU A 32 17.60 14.27 6.89
CA GLU A 32 18.36 14.66 5.68
C GLU A 32 18.16 16.13 5.27
N GLY A 33 17.47 16.91 6.09
CA GLY A 33 17.21 18.33 5.84
C GLY A 33 16.03 18.61 4.92
N GLY A 34 15.13 17.64 4.75
CA GLY A 34 13.88 17.79 4.01
C GLY A 34 13.97 17.47 2.52
N LEU A 35 12.83 17.52 1.87
CA LEU A 35 12.68 17.25 0.43
C LEU A 35 13.02 18.51 -0.37
N LEU A 36 14.00 18.42 -1.25
CA LEU A 36 14.33 19.51 -2.20
C LEU A 36 13.33 19.50 -3.36
N LEU A 37 12.66 20.60 -3.58
CA LEU A 37 11.75 20.82 -4.69
C LEU A 37 12.50 21.32 -5.94
N ALA A 38 11.87 21.15 -7.10
CA ALA A 38 12.39 21.68 -8.36
C ALA A 38 12.57 23.21 -8.37
N SER A 39 11.82 23.92 -7.52
CA SER A 39 11.99 25.37 -7.28
C SER A 39 13.27 25.74 -6.51
N GLY A 40 13.97 24.76 -5.96
CA GLY A 40 15.07 24.96 -5.03
C GLY A 40 14.65 25.14 -3.57
N ASP A 41 13.36 25.20 -3.27
CA ASP A 41 12.85 25.26 -1.90
C ASP A 41 12.91 23.88 -1.22
N ARG A 42 12.90 23.87 0.12
CA ARG A 42 12.87 22.66 0.92
C ARG A 42 11.57 22.52 1.71
N LEU A 43 11.04 21.31 1.73
CA LEU A 43 9.91 20.94 2.59
C LEU A 43 10.41 20.03 3.71
N ILE A 44 10.22 20.44 4.96
CA ILE A 44 10.54 19.66 6.16
C ILE A 44 9.24 19.02 6.65
N PRO A 45 9.11 17.69 6.66
CA PRO A 45 7.94 17.04 7.22
C PRO A 45 7.86 17.22 8.73
N GLU A 46 6.67 17.59 9.22
CA GLU A 46 6.32 17.68 10.63
C GLU A 46 5.26 16.62 10.96
N PRO A 47 5.67 15.39 11.30
CA PRO A 47 4.71 14.33 11.61
C PRO A 47 3.93 14.61 12.89
N VAL A 48 2.62 14.40 12.82
CA VAL A 48 1.71 14.35 13.98
C VAL A 48 1.16 12.94 14.05
N LEU A 49 1.37 12.26 15.19
CA LEU A 49 0.94 10.88 15.35
C LEU A 49 -0.52 10.84 15.78
N MET A 50 -1.34 10.10 15.05
CA MET A 50 -2.74 9.91 15.43
C MET A 50 -3.11 8.44 15.54
N GLY A 51 -3.91 8.10 16.54
CA GLY A 51 -4.35 6.75 16.81
C GLY A 51 -5.31 6.69 18.00
N ARG A 52 -5.74 5.50 18.40
CA ARG A 52 -6.76 5.30 19.43
C ARG A 52 -6.18 5.11 20.85
N ASP A 53 -4.90 4.74 20.95
CA ASP A 53 -4.26 4.37 22.22
C ASP A 53 -3.25 5.45 22.62
N PRO A 54 -3.58 6.30 23.60
CA PRO A 54 -2.71 7.41 23.99
C PRO A 54 -1.38 6.96 24.58
N ALA A 55 -1.36 5.81 25.28
CA ALA A 55 -0.12 5.30 25.87
C ALA A 55 0.88 4.87 24.78
N LYS A 56 0.40 4.17 23.73
CA LYS A 56 1.25 3.79 22.60
C LYS A 56 1.70 5.01 21.79
N LEU A 57 0.84 6.02 21.64
CA LEU A 57 1.21 7.25 20.96
C LEU A 57 2.29 8.00 21.72
N ALA A 58 2.17 8.14 23.05
CA ALA A 58 3.16 8.80 23.88
C ALA A 58 4.53 8.11 23.79
N VAL A 59 4.56 6.77 23.89
CA VAL A 59 5.79 6.00 23.74
C VAL A 59 6.42 6.20 22.35
N LEU A 60 5.60 6.14 21.30
CA LEU A 60 6.09 6.31 19.93
C LEU A 60 6.60 7.74 19.70
N ALA A 61 5.93 8.74 20.25
CA ALA A 61 6.33 10.15 20.17
C ALA A 61 7.69 10.39 20.84
N ALA A 62 7.84 9.94 22.07
CA ALA A 62 9.10 10.06 22.84
C ALA A 62 10.27 9.38 22.12
N ALA A 63 10.04 8.20 21.53
CA ALA A 63 11.06 7.46 20.76
C ALA A 63 11.48 8.15 19.45
N ASN A 64 10.75 9.19 19.01
CA ASN A 64 11.00 9.90 17.75
C ASN A 64 11.19 11.41 17.93
N GLY A 65 11.73 11.85 19.06
CA GLY A 65 12.05 13.25 19.33
C GLY A 65 10.85 14.08 19.79
N ASP A 66 10.03 13.50 20.64
CA ASP A 66 8.86 14.13 21.27
C ASP A 66 7.86 14.72 20.26
N LEU A 67 7.53 13.91 19.25
CA LEU A 67 6.57 14.30 18.23
C LEU A 67 5.20 14.64 18.84
N LYS A 68 4.48 15.55 18.22
CA LYS A 68 3.08 15.80 18.54
C LYS A 68 2.23 14.57 18.28
N TRP A 69 1.23 14.35 19.12
CA TRP A 69 0.27 13.27 18.93
C TRP A 69 -1.13 13.65 19.41
N SER A 70 -2.14 12.96 18.90
CA SER A 70 -3.55 13.16 19.29
C SER A 70 -4.32 11.86 19.14
N THR A 71 -5.39 11.73 19.94
CA THR A 71 -6.44 10.73 19.74
C THR A 71 -7.70 11.32 19.09
N ASP A 72 -7.70 12.64 18.89
CA ASP A 72 -8.81 13.39 18.30
C ASP A 72 -8.50 13.72 16.83
N ARG A 73 -9.20 13.02 15.92
CA ARG A 73 -9.07 13.24 14.48
C ARG A 73 -9.61 14.59 14.05
N ASP A 74 -10.74 14.98 14.61
CA ASP A 74 -11.41 16.21 14.19
C ASP A 74 -10.58 17.43 14.56
N ALA A 75 -9.94 17.42 15.74
CA ALA A 75 -8.97 18.43 16.13
C ALA A 75 -7.77 18.47 15.16
N CYS A 76 -7.23 17.31 14.76
CA CYS A 76 -6.16 17.27 13.77
C CYS A 76 -6.61 17.82 12.40
N LEU A 77 -7.83 17.51 11.98
CA LEU A 77 -8.36 18.00 10.70
C LEU A 77 -8.67 19.50 10.73
N ALA A 78 -9.01 20.05 11.87
CA ALA A 78 -9.24 21.48 12.05
C ALA A 78 -7.94 22.31 12.16
N ASP A 79 -6.81 21.68 12.48
CA ASP A 79 -5.53 22.37 12.64
C ASP A 79 -5.00 22.87 11.28
N PRO A 80 -4.88 24.20 11.07
CA PRO A 80 -4.35 24.75 9.81
C PRO A 80 -2.86 24.43 9.56
N ALA A 81 -2.10 24.08 10.60
CA ALA A 81 -0.71 23.68 10.44
C ALA A 81 -0.56 22.29 9.79
N ILE A 82 -1.60 21.46 9.84
CA ILE A 82 -1.63 20.16 9.19
C ILE A 82 -2.15 20.31 7.77
N ALA A 83 -1.29 20.08 6.79
CA ALA A 83 -1.62 20.17 5.37
C ALA A 83 -2.01 18.81 4.77
N ILE A 84 -1.45 17.72 5.29
CA ILE A 84 -1.61 16.37 4.72
C ILE A 84 -2.19 15.43 5.77
N TYR A 85 -3.23 14.71 5.38
CA TYR A 85 -3.79 13.58 6.11
C TYR A 85 -3.29 12.27 5.46
N PHE A 86 -2.56 11.47 6.25
CA PHE A 86 -2.05 10.19 5.82
C PHE A 86 -2.78 9.04 6.54
N ASP A 87 -3.59 8.25 5.81
CA ASP A 87 -4.27 7.08 6.37
C ASP A 87 -3.40 5.82 6.25
N ALA A 88 -2.85 5.38 7.38
CA ALA A 88 -2.09 4.13 7.54
C ALA A 88 -2.90 3.02 8.25
N ASN A 89 -4.20 3.19 8.42
CA ASN A 89 -5.08 2.21 9.04
C ASN A 89 -5.42 1.03 8.12
N ALA A 90 -6.16 0.06 8.66
CA ALA A 90 -6.82 -0.97 7.86
C ALA A 90 -7.82 -0.34 6.88
N THR A 91 -8.14 -1.06 5.80
CA THR A 91 -8.98 -0.56 4.69
C THR A 91 -10.38 -0.16 5.16
N GLY A 92 -10.98 -0.95 6.05
CA GLY A 92 -12.32 -0.68 6.57
C GLY A 92 -12.49 0.73 7.12
N GLY A 93 -13.51 1.45 6.64
CA GLY A 93 -13.80 2.82 7.02
C GLY A 93 -12.83 3.88 6.49
N ARG A 94 -11.87 3.54 5.64
CA ARG A 94 -10.94 4.50 5.02
C ARG A 94 -11.66 5.57 4.19
N PRO A 95 -12.67 5.25 3.35
CA PRO A 95 -13.40 6.27 2.59
C PRO A 95 -14.05 7.33 3.48
N VAL A 96 -14.56 6.94 4.64
CA VAL A 96 -15.16 7.87 5.60
C VAL A 96 -14.08 8.79 6.19
N ARG A 97 -12.98 8.23 6.69
CA ARG A 97 -11.88 9.01 7.28
C ARG A 97 -11.23 9.95 6.28
N ALA A 98 -10.86 9.43 5.12
CA ALA A 98 -10.24 10.22 4.06
C ALA A 98 -11.21 11.27 3.50
N GLY A 99 -12.51 10.92 3.41
CA GLY A 99 -13.55 11.86 3.01
C GLY A 99 -13.74 13.03 3.97
N ALA A 100 -13.61 12.81 5.28
CA ALA A 100 -13.59 13.89 6.27
C ALA A 100 -12.36 14.79 6.09
N ALA A 101 -11.19 14.21 5.84
CA ALA A 101 -9.98 14.99 5.56
C ALA A 101 -10.11 15.84 4.29
N VAL A 102 -10.67 15.27 3.21
CA VAL A 102 -10.96 16.01 1.98
C VAL A 102 -11.92 17.17 2.24
N ALA A 103 -12.99 16.94 3.01
CA ALA A 103 -13.97 17.97 3.37
C ALA A 103 -13.34 19.10 4.21
N ALA A 104 -12.34 18.78 5.03
CA ALA A 104 -11.53 19.75 5.79
C ALA A 104 -10.42 20.42 4.94
N GLY A 105 -10.41 20.23 3.63
CA GLY A 105 -9.42 20.84 2.73
C GLY A 105 -8.01 20.25 2.82
N LYS A 106 -7.83 19.10 3.48
CA LYS A 106 -6.52 18.46 3.59
C LYS A 106 -6.17 17.69 2.33
N HIS A 107 -4.91 17.76 1.92
CA HIS A 107 -4.36 16.81 0.97
C HIS A 107 -4.38 15.41 1.57
N VAL A 108 -4.62 14.37 0.78
CA VAL A 108 -4.75 13.00 1.29
C VAL A 108 -3.72 12.07 0.66
N TYR A 109 -3.07 11.27 1.50
CA TYR A 109 -2.20 10.18 1.07
C TYR A 109 -2.60 8.91 1.80
N LEU A 110 -2.95 7.87 1.06
CA LEU A 110 -3.67 6.72 1.59
C LEU A 110 -2.92 5.43 1.36
N GLU A 111 -2.99 4.52 2.32
CA GLU A 111 -2.60 3.13 2.08
C GLU A 111 -3.54 2.45 1.09
N LYS A 112 -2.99 1.49 0.38
CA LYS A 112 -3.77 0.62 -0.52
C LYS A 112 -4.45 -0.51 0.28
N PRO A 113 -5.59 -1.04 -0.22
CA PRO A 113 -6.46 -0.47 -1.25
C PRO A 113 -7.18 0.78 -0.74
N ILE A 114 -7.59 1.65 -1.65
CA ILE A 114 -8.25 2.93 -1.33
C ILE A 114 -9.54 2.71 -0.54
N ALA A 115 -10.30 1.69 -0.94
CA ALA A 115 -11.60 1.31 -0.38
C ALA A 115 -11.81 -0.20 -0.51
N GLU A 116 -12.88 -0.70 0.08
CA GLU A 116 -13.32 -2.09 -0.05
C GLU A 116 -14.12 -2.32 -1.34
N THR A 117 -14.77 -1.26 -1.85
CA THR A 117 -15.55 -1.29 -3.10
C THR A 117 -15.00 -0.31 -4.12
N LEU A 118 -15.29 -0.57 -5.40
CA LEU A 118 -14.95 0.33 -6.48
C LEU A 118 -15.74 1.65 -6.39
N GLU A 119 -17.01 1.57 -5.99
CA GLU A 119 -17.90 2.71 -5.85
C GLU A 119 -17.35 3.73 -4.84
N ASP A 120 -17.00 3.27 -3.63
CA ASP A 120 -16.41 4.11 -2.60
C ASP A 120 -15.07 4.72 -3.03
N ALA A 121 -14.26 3.96 -3.75
CA ALA A 121 -12.98 4.45 -4.26
C ALA A 121 -13.18 5.57 -5.30
N LEU A 122 -14.12 5.40 -6.21
CA LEU A 122 -14.46 6.40 -7.23
C LEU A 122 -15.11 7.65 -6.62
N ASP A 123 -16.01 7.48 -5.64
CA ASP A 123 -16.61 8.62 -4.93
C ASP A 123 -15.54 9.44 -4.21
N LEU A 124 -14.65 8.79 -3.47
CA LEU A 124 -13.56 9.48 -2.78
C LEU A 124 -12.65 10.25 -3.76
N ALA A 125 -12.30 9.64 -4.89
CA ALA A 125 -11.48 10.29 -5.91
C ALA A 125 -12.17 11.55 -6.48
N ARG A 126 -13.46 11.45 -6.82
CA ARG A 126 -14.26 12.58 -7.31
C ARG A 126 -14.42 13.68 -6.26
N ARG A 127 -14.56 13.32 -4.99
CA ARG A 127 -14.61 14.31 -3.89
C ARG A 127 -13.30 15.05 -3.75
N ALA A 128 -12.16 14.36 -3.81
CA ALA A 128 -10.85 14.99 -3.75
C ALA A 128 -10.61 15.93 -4.95
N GLU A 129 -11.03 15.54 -6.14
CA GLU A 129 -10.95 16.36 -7.35
C GLU A 129 -11.81 17.61 -7.23
N ARG A 130 -13.09 17.50 -6.83
CA ARG A 130 -14.00 18.64 -6.62
C ARG A 130 -13.50 19.61 -5.56
N ALA A 131 -12.87 19.09 -4.51
CA ALA A 131 -12.29 19.91 -3.44
C ALA A 131 -10.96 20.58 -3.83
N GLY A 132 -10.39 20.24 -5.00
CA GLY A 132 -9.10 20.78 -5.46
C GLY A 132 -7.91 20.35 -4.59
N VAL A 133 -8.06 19.30 -3.77
CA VAL A 133 -6.97 18.78 -2.94
C VAL A 133 -6.14 17.76 -3.71
N LYS A 134 -4.85 17.70 -3.39
CA LYS A 134 -3.99 16.65 -3.91
C LYS A 134 -4.33 15.32 -3.23
N SER A 135 -4.43 14.26 -4.02
CA SER A 135 -4.67 12.92 -3.53
C SER A 135 -3.63 11.95 -4.07
N GLY A 136 -3.26 10.98 -3.25
CA GLY A 136 -2.30 9.95 -3.64
C GLY A 136 -2.51 8.65 -2.86
N VAL A 137 -1.99 7.56 -3.43
CA VAL A 137 -2.04 6.22 -2.84
C VAL A 137 -0.65 5.65 -2.77
N VAL A 138 -0.34 4.93 -1.69
CA VAL A 138 0.95 4.26 -1.53
C VAL A 138 1.13 3.20 -2.62
N GLN A 139 2.16 3.39 -3.43
CA GLN A 139 2.51 2.53 -4.57
C GLN A 139 4.00 2.13 -4.50
N ASP A 140 4.37 1.56 -3.38
CA ASP A 140 5.77 1.29 -2.99
C ASP A 140 6.51 0.34 -3.95
N LYS A 141 5.82 -0.60 -4.59
CA LYS A 141 6.44 -1.59 -5.47
C LYS A 141 7.07 -0.97 -6.73
N LEU A 142 6.60 0.20 -7.18
CA LEU A 142 7.23 0.91 -8.31
C LEU A 142 8.71 1.24 -8.06
N PHE A 143 9.10 1.39 -6.81
CA PHE A 143 10.43 1.80 -6.40
C PHE A 143 11.33 0.64 -5.98
N LEU A 144 10.90 -0.61 -6.18
CA LEU A 144 11.77 -1.76 -5.99
C LEU A 144 12.95 -1.67 -6.96
N PRO A 145 14.19 -1.98 -6.52
CA PRO A 145 15.40 -1.82 -7.34
C PRO A 145 15.29 -2.48 -8.72
N GLY A 146 14.73 -3.69 -8.78
CA GLY A 146 14.50 -4.40 -10.04
C GLY A 146 13.53 -3.67 -10.98
N LEU A 147 12.44 -3.10 -10.45
CA LEU A 147 11.46 -2.36 -11.24
C LEU A 147 11.99 -0.99 -11.67
N THR A 148 12.79 -0.35 -10.83
CA THR A 148 13.49 0.89 -11.21
C THR A 148 14.50 0.63 -12.34
N LYS A 149 15.24 -0.49 -12.29
CA LYS A 149 16.13 -0.91 -13.39
C LYS A 149 15.34 -1.24 -14.66
N LEU A 150 14.25 -2.00 -14.53
CA LEU A 150 13.38 -2.34 -15.65
C LEU A 150 12.84 -1.07 -16.32
N ARG A 151 12.44 -0.08 -15.55
CA ARG A 151 11.98 1.22 -16.07
C ARG A 151 13.07 1.93 -16.87
N LYS A 152 14.32 1.96 -16.37
CA LYS A 152 15.45 2.54 -17.12
C LYS A 152 15.70 1.83 -18.45
N LEU A 153 15.64 0.51 -18.46
CA LEU A 153 15.81 -0.27 -19.71
C LEU A 153 14.68 0.02 -20.70
N TYR A 154 13.45 0.17 -20.20
CA TYR A 154 12.32 0.56 -21.04
C TYR A 154 12.49 1.96 -21.63
N ASP A 155 12.88 2.94 -20.82
CA ASP A 155 13.05 4.34 -21.23
C ASP A 155 14.21 4.53 -22.23
N THR A 156 15.16 3.59 -22.26
CA THR A 156 16.29 3.59 -23.23
C THR A 156 16.04 2.74 -24.45
N ASP A 157 14.78 2.33 -24.69
CA ASP A 157 14.37 1.46 -25.81
C ASP A 157 15.16 0.13 -25.93
N PHE A 158 15.71 -0.35 -24.80
CA PHE A 158 16.48 -1.58 -24.77
C PHE A 158 15.72 -2.80 -25.30
N PHE A 159 14.40 -2.85 -25.05
CA PHE A 159 13.55 -3.95 -25.46
C PHE A 159 12.95 -3.78 -26.87
N GLY A 160 13.10 -2.61 -27.47
CA GLY A 160 12.37 -2.25 -28.67
C GLY A 160 10.85 -2.35 -28.47
N ARG A 161 10.15 -2.78 -29.51
CA ARG A 161 8.69 -2.95 -29.46
C ARG A 161 8.31 -4.16 -28.59
N ILE A 162 7.70 -3.93 -27.44
CA ILE A 162 7.19 -5.00 -26.57
C ILE A 162 5.92 -5.60 -27.19
N LEU A 163 5.94 -6.90 -27.43
CA LEU A 163 4.83 -7.65 -28.02
C LEU A 163 4.02 -8.41 -26.97
N SER A 164 4.67 -8.84 -25.89
CA SER A 164 4.03 -9.62 -24.81
C SER A 164 4.80 -9.46 -23.52
N VAL A 165 4.09 -9.53 -22.40
CA VAL A 165 4.68 -9.56 -21.07
C VAL A 165 4.03 -10.67 -20.27
N ARG A 166 4.85 -11.47 -19.59
CA ARG A 166 4.41 -12.48 -18.64
C ARG A 166 4.93 -12.15 -17.26
N LEU A 167 4.03 -12.12 -16.26
CA LEU A 167 4.35 -11.98 -14.85
C LEU A 167 3.90 -13.22 -14.09
N ASP A 168 4.84 -13.97 -13.56
CA ASP A 168 4.56 -15.08 -12.66
C ASP A 168 4.82 -14.63 -11.23
N PHE A 169 3.84 -14.77 -10.35
CA PHE A 169 3.93 -14.34 -8.97
C PHE A 169 3.32 -15.38 -8.03
N GLY A 170 4.08 -15.79 -7.04
CA GLY A 170 3.63 -16.64 -5.95
C GLY A 170 3.96 -16.01 -4.59
N TRP A 171 3.11 -16.22 -3.60
CA TRP A 171 3.34 -15.73 -2.26
C TRP A 171 3.06 -16.79 -1.20
N TRP A 172 4.09 -17.23 -0.54
CA TRP A 172 4.06 -18.27 0.47
C TRP A 172 3.24 -17.94 1.73
N VAL A 173 2.95 -16.67 2.03
CA VAL A 173 2.19 -16.25 3.21
C VAL A 173 0.77 -16.81 3.25
N PHE A 174 0.29 -17.38 2.16
CA PHE A 174 -1.02 -18.01 2.04
C PHE A 174 -0.97 -19.53 2.02
N ASP A 175 0.19 -20.14 2.25
CA ASP A 175 0.36 -21.59 2.20
C ASP A 175 -0.14 -22.32 3.45
N GLY A 176 -0.57 -21.59 4.49
CA GLY A 176 -1.08 -22.14 5.73
C GLY A 176 0.00 -22.65 6.69
N THR A 177 1.28 -22.37 6.43
CA THR A 177 2.34 -22.72 7.36
C THR A 177 2.19 -22.00 8.71
N PRO A 178 2.61 -22.64 9.84
CA PRO A 178 2.43 -22.10 11.19
C PRO A 178 3.40 -20.95 11.55
N TYR A 179 4.10 -20.38 10.60
CA TYR A 179 4.86 -19.15 10.88
C TYR A 179 3.91 -18.09 11.39
N PRO A 180 4.30 -17.34 12.44
CA PRO A 180 3.45 -16.29 12.98
C PRO A 180 2.95 -15.45 11.83
N ALA A 181 1.63 -15.39 11.69
CA ALA A 181 0.94 -14.82 10.53
C ALA A 181 1.56 -13.48 10.17
N GLN A 182 2.31 -13.44 9.10
CA GLN A 182 2.91 -12.20 8.60
C GLN A 182 1.84 -11.22 8.11
N ARG A 183 0.61 -11.73 7.97
CA ARG A 183 -0.55 -10.96 7.58
C ARG A 183 -1.63 -11.00 8.66
N PRO A 184 -2.31 -9.89 8.88
CA PRO A 184 -3.49 -9.85 9.73
C PRO A 184 -4.55 -10.85 9.26
N SER A 185 -5.34 -11.40 10.18
CA SER A 185 -6.35 -12.42 9.88
C SER A 185 -7.40 -11.98 8.84
N TRP A 186 -7.62 -10.68 8.66
CA TRP A 186 -8.55 -10.14 7.67
C TRP A 186 -8.12 -10.45 6.22
N ASN A 187 -6.80 -10.55 5.94
CA ASN A 187 -6.29 -10.89 4.62
C ASN A 187 -6.79 -12.25 4.08
N TYR A 188 -7.24 -13.13 4.98
CA TYR A 188 -7.75 -14.46 4.63
C TYR A 188 -9.28 -14.52 4.56
N ARG A 189 -9.96 -13.41 4.80
CA ARG A 189 -11.42 -13.36 4.86
C ARG A 189 -11.99 -12.52 3.73
N LYS A 190 -12.73 -13.15 2.81
CA LYS A 190 -13.39 -12.46 1.71
C LYS A 190 -14.35 -11.37 2.20
N ALA A 191 -15.08 -11.63 3.28
CA ALA A 191 -16.05 -10.69 3.86
C ALA A 191 -15.44 -9.38 4.39
N THR A 192 -14.12 -9.34 4.59
CA THR A 192 -13.40 -8.15 5.05
C THR A 192 -12.43 -7.61 4.01
N GLY A 193 -12.71 -7.86 2.73
CA GLY A 193 -11.87 -7.39 1.62
C GLY A 193 -10.53 -8.13 1.52
N GLY A 194 -10.41 -9.33 2.08
CA GLY A 194 -9.19 -10.14 1.98
C GLY A 194 -9.10 -10.92 0.67
N GLY A 195 -7.93 -11.49 0.47
CA GLY A 195 -7.59 -12.33 -0.67
C GLY A 195 -6.50 -11.73 -1.54
N LEU A 196 -5.80 -12.62 -2.26
CA LEU A 196 -4.64 -12.26 -3.07
C LEU A 196 -4.95 -11.22 -4.14
N VAL A 197 -6.14 -11.31 -4.74
CA VAL A 197 -6.55 -10.39 -5.81
C VAL A 197 -6.62 -8.95 -5.27
N LEU A 198 -7.39 -8.71 -4.21
CA LEU A 198 -7.56 -7.36 -3.67
C LEU A 198 -6.28 -6.83 -3.01
N ASP A 199 -5.50 -7.69 -2.36
CA ASP A 199 -4.27 -7.27 -1.67
C ASP A 199 -3.11 -7.01 -2.65
N MET A 200 -2.98 -7.83 -3.72
CA MET A 200 -1.77 -7.81 -4.57
C MET A 200 -1.99 -7.28 -5.98
N PHE A 201 -3.17 -7.46 -6.58
CA PHE A 201 -3.40 -7.03 -7.95
C PHE A 201 -3.27 -5.52 -8.15
N ALA A 202 -3.60 -4.74 -7.12
CA ALA A 202 -3.37 -3.30 -7.14
C ALA A 202 -1.90 -2.98 -7.47
N HIS A 203 -0.94 -3.72 -6.89
CA HIS A 203 0.48 -3.52 -7.13
C HIS A 203 0.87 -3.85 -8.57
N TRP A 204 0.34 -4.93 -9.13
CA TRP A 204 0.68 -5.34 -10.49
C TRP A 204 0.03 -4.42 -11.52
N ARG A 205 -1.20 -4.01 -11.28
CA ARG A 205 -1.91 -3.10 -12.18
C ARG A 205 -1.12 -1.81 -12.42
N TYR A 206 -0.70 -1.11 -11.37
CA TYR A 206 0.00 0.16 -11.56
C TYR A 206 1.43 -0.02 -12.11
N ILE A 207 2.06 -1.20 -11.93
CA ILE A 207 3.31 -1.51 -12.60
C ILE A 207 3.11 -1.61 -14.11
N PHE A 208 2.06 -2.31 -14.55
CA PHE A 208 1.73 -2.40 -15.97
C PHE A 208 1.38 -1.02 -16.55
N ASP A 209 0.54 -0.23 -15.87
CA ASP A 209 0.19 1.12 -16.31
C ASP A 209 1.44 2.01 -16.51
N ARG A 210 2.41 1.91 -15.61
CA ARG A 210 3.63 2.74 -15.63
C ARG A 210 4.67 2.27 -16.65
N LEU A 211 4.73 1.00 -16.96
CA LEU A 211 5.72 0.43 -17.87
C LEU A 211 5.17 0.23 -19.28
N LEU A 212 3.92 -0.13 -19.44
CA LEU A 212 3.37 -0.60 -20.70
C LEU A 212 2.20 0.26 -21.21
N GLY A 213 1.64 1.11 -20.35
CA GLY A 213 0.50 1.96 -20.67
C GLY A 213 -0.84 1.38 -20.20
N GLU A 214 -1.92 1.97 -20.67
CA GLU A 214 -3.27 1.69 -20.20
C GLU A 214 -3.74 0.27 -20.54
N ILE A 215 -4.27 -0.44 -19.54
CA ILE A 215 -4.89 -1.76 -19.71
C ILE A 215 -6.28 -1.59 -20.36
N LYS A 216 -6.47 -2.17 -21.54
CA LYS A 216 -7.73 -2.05 -22.32
C LYS A 216 -8.78 -3.08 -21.91
N SER A 217 -8.36 -4.29 -21.54
CA SER A 217 -9.27 -5.37 -21.14
C SER A 217 -8.60 -6.33 -20.16
N VAL A 218 -9.40 -6.97 -19.33
CA VAL A 218 -8.95 -7.97 -18.34
C VAL A 218 -9.86 -9.18 -18.42
N SER A 219 -9.25 -10.38 -18.43
CA SER A 219 -9.94 -11.64 -18.18
C SER A 219 -9.31 -12.33 -16.99
N CYS A 220 -10.10 -12.81 -16.05
CA CYS A 220 -9.61 -13.41 -14.81
C CYS A 220 -10.31 -14.72 -14.51
N ARG A 221 -9.53 -15.74 -14.15
CA ARG A 221 -10.04 -16.95 -13.51
C ARG A 221 -9.58 -16.94 -12.06
N HIS A 222 -10.53 -17.00 -11.15
CA HIS A 222 -10.27 -17.01 -9.71
C HIS A 222 -10.67 -18.37 -9.12
N MET A 223 -9.81 -18.91 -8.27
CA MET A 223 -10.06 -20.16 -7.54
C MET A 223 -9.76 -19.93 -6.05
N THR A 224 -10.63 -20.44 -5.21
CA THR A 224 -10.37 -20.52 -3.76
C THR A 224 -9.84 -21.91 -3.46
N ALA A 225 -8.68 -22.01 -2.81
CA ALA A 225 -8.14 -23.29 -2.39
C ALA A 225 -9.11 -23.98 -1.40
N PRO A 226 -9.35 -25.30 -1.52
CA PRO A 226 -10.22 -26.02 -0.60
C PRO A 226 -9.72 -25.88 0.85
N PRO A 227 -10.62 -25.80 1.84
CA PRO A 227 -10.26 -25.73 3.26
C PRO A 227 -9.39 -26.90 3.74
N GLU A 228 -9.46 -28.03 3.10
CA GLU A 228 -8.72 -29.26 3.40
C GLU A 228 -7.21 -29.14 3.12
N CYS A 229 -6.77 -28.24 2.23
CA CYS A 229 -5.36 -27.91 2.07
C CYS A 229 -4.72 -27.36 3.36
N ARG A 230 -5.51 -26.93 4.35
CA ARG A 230 -5.04 -26.44 5.63
C ARG A 230 -4.62 -27.54 6.61
N ARG A 231 -4.96 -28.80 6.36
CA ARG A 231 -4.78 -29.90 7.33
C ARG A 231 -3.64 -30.87 7.03
N ARG A 232 -3.02 -30.79 5.87
CA ARG A 232 -1.87 -31.64 5.55
C ARG A 232 -0.64 -30.78 5.37
N VAL A 233 0.08 -30.51 6.45
CA VAL A 233 1.50 -30.23 6.40
C VAL A 233 2.16 -31.61 6.27
N PRO A 234 2.63 -32.03 5.08
CA PRO A 234 3.45 -33.23 5.00
C PRO A 234 4.74 -32.97 5.77
N ALA A 235 5.28 -34.01 6.37
CA ALA A 235 6.63 -33.98 6.90
C ALA A 235 7.59 -33.41 5.86
N ALA A 236 8.69 -32.81 6.29
CA ALA A 236 9.61 -31.96 5.51
C ALA A 236 10.15 -32.51 4.17
N SER A 237 9.77 -33.70 3.76
CA SER A 237 10.20 -34.37 2.53
C SER A 237 9.25 -34.22 1.33
N ASP A 238 8.02 -33.69 1.51
CA ASP A 238 7.04 -33.61 0.42
C ASP A 238 6.59 -32.17 0.15
N ARG A 239 7.55 -31.35 -0.29
CA ARG A 239 7.29 -29.94 -0.65
C ARG A 239 6.72 -29.82 -2.05
N ARG A 240 5.45 -30.17 -2.23
CA ARG A 240 4.72 -29.76 -3.44
C ARG A 240 4.06 -28.40 -3.16
N TRP A 241 4.50 -27.43 -3.93
CA TRP A 241 4.00 -26.06 -3.88
C TRP A 241 2.50 -26.02 -4.25
N CYS A 242 1.62 -25.72 -3.31
CA CYS A 242 0.26 -25.27 -3.65
C CYS A 242 0.35 -23.82 -4.16
N SER A 243 0.49 -23.63 -5.45
CA SER A 243 0.42 -22.32 -6.08
C SER A 243 -1.01 -21.81 -6.08
N ALA A 244 -1.36 -20.99 -5.12
CA ALA A 244 -2.59 -20.21 -5.15
C ALA A 244 -2.41 -19.02 -6.09
N ALA A 245 -2.94 -19.16 -7.29
CA ALA A 245 -3.05 -18.20 -8.40
C ALA A 245 -2.07 -18.41 -9.55
N CYS A 246 -2.31 -19.44 -10.36
CA CYS A 246 -1.87 -19.43 -11.75
C CYS A 246 -2.85 -18.63 -12.59
N ILE A 247 -2.49 -17.43 -12.99
CA ILE A 247 -3.11 -16.73 -14.11
C ILE A 247 -2.62 -17.47 -15.37
N GLY A 248 -3.45 -18.33 -15.98
CA GLY A 248 -3.16 -18.93 -17.28
C GLY A 248 -2.99 -20.45 -17.36
N CYS A 249 -3.19 -21.22 -16.30
CA CYS A 249 -3.16 -22.69 -16.40
C CYS A 249 -4.53 -23.24 -16.73
N GLY A 250 -4.67 -23.81 -17.94
CA GLY A 250 -5.80 -24.65 -18.33
C GLY A 250 -5.86 -25.96 -17.52
N PRO A 251 -6.98 -26.73 -17.61
CA PRO A 251 -7.25 -27.88 -16.74
C PRO A 251 -6.35 -29.11 -16.91
N ASN A 252 -5.29 -29.05 -17.72
CA ASN A 252 -4.43 -30.20 -18.09
C ASN A 252 -2.95 -29.99 -17.77
N TRP A 253 -2.60 -29.34 -16.67
CA TRP A 253 -1.19 -29.29 -16.29
C TRP A 253 -0.82 -30.48 -15.40
N SER A 254 -0.22 -31.52 -15.98
CA SER A 254 0.53 -32.55 -15.26
C SER A 254 2.00 -32.13 -15.19
N PRO A 255 2.69 -32.21 -14.03
CA PRO A 255 4.11 -31.97 -13.97
C PRO A 255 4.82 -33.10 -14.73
N ARG A 256 5.36 -32.82 -15.90
CA ARG A 256 6.35 -33.72 -16.51
C ARG A 256 7.67 -33.49 -15.81
N SER A 257 8.17 -34.57 -15.22
CA SER A 257 9.54 -34.74 -14.77
C SER A 257 10.52 -34.54 -15.92
N SER A 258 11.66 -33.97 -15.62
CA SER A 258 12.93 -33.90 -16.37
C SER A 258 13.31 -32.52 -16.95
N PHE A 259 14.20 -31.92 -16.41
CA PHE A 259 15.63 -31.62 -16.50
C PHE A 259 16.02 -30.55 -15.51
#